data_ed61397c9edf4387fb9c0966547ee18c
#
_entry.id   ed61397c9edf4387fb9c0966547ee18c
#
_cell.length_a   1.000
_cell.length_b   1.000
_cell.length_c   1.000
_cell.angle_alpha   90.00
_cell.angle_beta   90.00
_cell.angle_gamma   90.00
#
_symmetry.space_group_name_H-M   'P 1'
#
loop_
_entity.id
_entity.type
_entity.pdbx_description
1 polymer ?
#
loop_
_entity_poly.entity_id
_entity_poly.type
_entity_poly.pdbx_seq_one_letter_code
_entity_poly.pdbx_strand_id
1 'polypeptide(L)'
;IDEVHNLVGTGDAEGSMNAANILKPALSRGQIQVIGATTFNEYRKYIEKDAALERRFQKVLVDQPTVEDTISILRGLKERFEIHHGVRITDNALIACATLSERYISDRFLPDKAIDLMDEAAARIRTEIDSMPAELDEISRKIMQLEIEKQALGRESDNASKSRLAALEKELSQLKDESNA
;
A
#
# COMPACT_ATOMS: atom_id res chain seq x y z
N ILE A 1 14.67 -17.03 8.91
CA ILE A 1 14.88 -16.16 10.10
C ILE A 1 15.19 -14.78 9.57
N ASP A 2 14.31 -13.83 9.86
CA ASP A 2 14.54 -12.42 9.56
C ASP A 2 15.48 -11.82 10.61
N GLU A 3 16.24 -10.78 10.19
CA GLU A 3 17.25 -10.13 11.03
C GLU A 3 18.18 -11.12 11.76
N VAL A 4 18.71 -12.10 11.03
CA VAL A 4 19.52 -13.19 11.57
C VAL A 4 20.75 -12.69 12.34
N HIS A 5 21.20 -11.47 12.12
CA HIS A 5 22.28 -10.83 12.85
C HIS A 5 21.97 -10.66 14.36
N ASN A 6 20.68 -10.55 14.73
CA ASN A 6 20.25 -10.46 16.13
C ASN A 6 20.55 -11.74 16.92
N LEU A 7 20.66 -12.89 16.24
CA LEU A 7 21.05 -14.14 16.87
C LEU A 7 22.54 -14.17 17.23
N VAL A 8 23.35 -13.34 16.57
CA VAL A 8 24.83 -13.33 16.70
C VAL A 8 25.30 -12.19 17.58
N GLY A 9 24.62 -11.02 17.51
CA GLY A 9 25.07 -9.77 18.12
C GLY A 9 24.74 -9.57 19.59
N THR A 10 23.94 -10.43 20.20
CA THR A 10 23.47 -10.27 21.60
C THR A 10 24.46 -10.78 22.67
N GLY A 11 25.73 -10.98 22.29
CA GLY A 11 26.74 -11.67 23.10
C GLY A 11 27.40 -10.86 24.22
N ASP A 12 27.12 -9.56 24.39
CA ASP A 12 27.85 -8.71 25.36
C ASP A 12 27.11 -8.46 26.69
N ALA A 13 25.92 -9.05 26.89
CA ALA A 13 25.26 -9.01 28.19
C ALA A 13 25.57 -10.27 28.98
N GLU A 14 26.27 -10.14 30.10
CA GLU A 14 26.52 -11.22 31.06
C GLU A 14 25.17 -11.89 31.45
N GLY A 15 25.02 -13.16 31.04
CA GLY A 15 23.83 -13.97 31.34
C GLY A 15 22.87 -14.21 30.17
N SER A 16 23.06 -13.63 29.02
CA SER A 16 22.29 -13.94 27.81
C SER A 16 22.82 -15.19 27.15
N MET A 17 22.02 -16.26 27.07
CA MET A 17 22.36 -17.46 26.29
C MET A 17 22.38 -17.07 24.82
N ASN A 18 23.59 -16.94 24.26
CA ASN A 18 23.72 -16.53 22.86
C ASN A 18 23.13 -17.63 21.95
N ALA A 19 22.01 -17.36 21.33
CA ALA A 19 21.31 -18.30 20.45
C ALA A 19 22.25 -18.83 19.33
N ALA A 20 23.22 -18.02 18.92
CA ALA A 20 24.25 -18.44 17.97
C ALA A 20 25.08 -19.63 18.49
N ASN A 21 25.38 -19.70 19.77
CA ASN A 21 26.15 -20.82 20.34
C ASN A 21 25.36 -22.13 20.36
N ILE A 22 24.02 -22.07 20.35
CA ILE A 22 23.16 -23.24 20.24
C ILE A 22 23.03 -23.65 18.76
N LEU A 23 22.91 -22.69 17.84
CA LEU A 23 22.72 -22.94 16.41
C LEU A 23 24.00 -23.40 15.71
N LYS A 24 25.18 -22.87 16.09
CA LYS A 24 26.48 -23.22 15.49
C LYS A 24 26.77 -24.72 15.45
N PRO A 25 26.57 -25.49 16.51
CA PRO A 25 26.80 -26.95 16.48
C PRO A 25 25.82 -27.68 15.58
N ALA A 26 24.55 -27.28 15.59
CA ALA A 26 23.51 -27.90 14.77
C ALA A 26 23.70 -27.61 13.27
N LEU A 27 24.07 -26.38 12.92
CA LEU A 27 24.46 -25.99 11.55
C LEU A 27 25.72 -26.75 11.10
N SER A 28 26.70 -26.90 12.00
CA SER A 28 27.96 -27.62 11.71
C SER A 28 27.75 -29.08 11.33
N ARG A 29 26.78 -29.71 11.98
CA ARG A 29 26.45 -31.13 11.79
C ARG A 29 25.43 -31.37 10.69
N GLY A 30 24.95 -30.30 10.01
CA GLY A 30 23.91 -30.39 8.99
C GLY A 30 22.57 -30.87 9.54
N GLN A 31 22.33 -30.71 10.84
CA GLN A 31 21.09 -31.13 11.50
C GLN A 31 19.93 -30.16 11.22
N ILE A 32 20.27 -28.92 10.86
CA ILE A 32 19.29 -27.87 10.50
C ILE A 32 19.75 -27.16 9.23
N GLN A 33 18.75 -26.73 8.45
CA GLN A 33 18.92 -25.82 7.32
C GLN A 33 18.28 -24.48 7.71
N VAL A 34 19.00 -23.37 7.48
CA VAL A 34 18.55 -22.04 7.86
C VAL A 34 18.68 -21.11 6.67
N ILE A 35 17.59 -20.40 6.35
CA ILE A 35 17.58 -19.23 5.47
C ILE A 35 17.52 -18.02 6.40
N GLY A 36 18.57 -17.19 6.39
CA GLY A 36 18.64 -15.96 7.19
C GLY A 36 18.58 -14.75 6.28
N ALA A 37 17.78 -13.75 6.66
CA ALA A 37 17.76 -12.44 6.01
C ALA A 37 18.41 -11.41 6.93
N THR A 38 19.19 -10.48 6.35
CA THR A 38 19.82 -9.37 7.06
C THR A 38 20.22 -8.28 6.07
N THR A 39 20.59 -7.10 6.59
CA THR A 39 21.17 -6.06 5.75
C THR A 39 22.65 -6.32 5.49
N PHE A 40 23.17 -5.72 4.42
CA PHE A 40 24.59 -5.87 4.06
C PHE A 40 25.53 -5.32 5.14
N ASN A 41 25.15 -4.23 5.79
CA ASN A 41 25.94 -3.63 6.87
C ASN A 41 25.98 -4.52 8.12
N GLU A 42 24.82 -5.08 8.50
CA GLU A 42 24.72 -5.97 9.66
C GLU A 42 25.44 -7.31 9.39
N TYR A 43 25.36 -7.82 8.14
CA TYR A 43 26.11 -8.99 7.74
C TYR A 43 27.62 -8.80 7.96
N ARG A 44 28.18 -7.69 7.46
CA ARG A 44 29.62 -7.37 7.64
C ARG A 44 30.01 -7.20 9.11
N LYS A 45 29.13 -6.60 9.89
CA LYS A 45 29.39 -6.27 11.28
C LYS A 45 29.37 -7.50 12.19
N TYR A 46 28.46 -8.44 11.98
CA TYR A 46 28.17 -9.53 12.90
C TYR A 46 28.48 -10.92 12.33
N ILE A 47 28.15 -11.21 11.09
CA ILE A 47 28.26 -12.56 10.52
C ILE A 47 29.63 -12.78 9.87
N GLU A 48 30.10 -11.85 9.06
CA GLU A 48 31.40 -11.97 8.36
C GLU A 48 32.58 -12.04 9.32
N LYS A 49 32.49 -11.45 10.51
CA LYS A 49 33.52 -11.52 11.55
C LYS A 49 33.55 -12.85 12.27
N ASP A 50 32.50 -13.63 12.22
CA ASP A 50 32.44 -14.97 12.81
C ASP A 50 32.76 -16.03 11.77
N ALA A 51 34.02 -16.43 11.69
CA ALA A 51 34.51 -17.43 10.72
C ALA A 51 33.75 -18.76 10.80
N ALA A 52 33.10 -19.07 11.93
CA ALA A 52 32.33 -20.28 12.09
C ALA A 52 30.96 -20.18 11.41
N LEU A 53 30.36 -19.01 11.39
CA LEU A 53 29.11 -18.75 10.69
C LEU A 53 29.31 -18.48 9.19
N GLU A 54 30.32 -17.68 8.85
CA GLU A 54 30.61 -17.34 7.46
C GLU A 54 30.79 -18.57 6.57
N ARG A 55 31.51 -19.61 7.06
CA ARG A 55 31.71 -20.85 6.31
C ARG A 55 30.46 -21.71 6.14
N ARG A 56 29.37 -21.39 6.83
CA ARG A 56 28.15 -22.20 6.85
C ARG A 56 26.97 -21.56 6.12
N PHE A 57 27.10 -20.30 5.77
CA PHE A 57 26.10 -19.58 5.02
C PHE A 57 26.59 -19.23 3.60
N GLN A 58 25.80 -19.61 2.60
CA GLN A 58 25.99 -19.12 1.24
C GLN A 58 25.32 -17.74 1.13
N LYS A 59 26.09 -16.73 0.73
CA LYS A 59 25.53 -15.39 0.48
C LYS A 59 24.67 -15.39 -0.78
N VAL A 60 23.49 -14.85 -0.66
CA VAL A 60 22.60 -14.55 -1.79
C VAL A 60 22.27 -13.06 -1.72
N LEU A 61 22.76 -12.31 -2.68
CA LEU A 61 22.48 -10.88 -2.77
C LEU A 61 21.10 -10.69 -3.39
N VAL A 62 20.27 -9.89 -2.73
CA VAL A 62 18.96 -9.50 -3.23
C VAL A 62 18.99 -8.01 -3.50
N ASP A 63 19.08 -7.65 -4.77
CA ASP A 63 19.03 -6.25 -5.21
C ASP A 63 17.59 -5.72 -5.23
N GLN A 64 17.46 -4.40 -5.20
CA GLN A 64 16.15 -3.78 -5.38
C GLN A 64 15.60 -4.08 -6.79
N PRO A 65 14.27 -4.27 -6.94
CA PRO A 65 13.66 -4.47 -8.24
C PRO A 65 13.76 -3.19 -9.10
N THR A 66 13.62 -3.36 -10.41
CA THR A 66 13.51 -2.24 -11.35
C THR A 66 12.16 -1.51 -11.17
N VAL A 67 12.00 -0.35 -11.81
CA VAL A 67 10.71 0.37 -11.83
C VAL A 67 9.62 -0.49 -12.49
N GLU A 68 9.93 -1.19 -13.56
CA GLU A 68 9.01 -2.08 -14.28
C GLU A 68 8.58 -3.27 -13.42
N ASP A 69 9.53 -3.90 -12.71
CA ASP A 69 9.23 -4.97 -11.76
C ASP A 69 8.37 -4.46 -10.62
N THR A 70 8.68 -3.26 -10.11
CA THR A 70 7.91 -2.61 -9.05
C THR A 70 6.46 -2.34 -9.47
N ILE A 71 6.22 -1.86 -10.70
CA ILE A 71 4.87 -1.68 -11.23
C ILE A 71 4.11 -3.02 -11.21
N SER A 72 4.77 -4.11 -11.60
CA SER A 72 4.18 -5.44 -11.59
C SER A 72 3.84 -5.92 -10.17
N ILE A 73 4.71 -5.64 -9.19
CA ILE A 73 4.47 -5.90 -7.77
C ILE A 73 3.25 -5.09 -7.27
N LEU A 74 3.20 -3.79 -7.57
CA LEU A 74 2.09 -2.92 -7.16
C LEU A 74 0.74 -3.38 -7.76
N ARG A 75 0.73 -3.85 -9.03
CA ARG A 75 -0.46 -4.46 -9.63
C ARG A 75 -0.94 -5.69 -8.88
N GLY A 76 -0.01 -6.52 -8.40
CA GLY A 76 -0.33 -7.69 -7.57
C GLY A 76 -0.88 -7.35 -6.18
N LEU A 77 -0.51 -6.18 -5.63
CA LEU A 77 -0.97 -5.70 -4.32
C LEU A 77 -2.24 -4.85 -4.39
N LYS A 78 -2.53 -4.26 -5.55
CA LYS A 78 -3.60 -3.29 -5.79
C LYS A 78 -4.91 -3.64 -5.10
N GLU A 79 -5.45 -4.83 -5.35
CA GLU A 79 -6.75 -5.25 -4.83
C GLU A 79 -6.82 -5.21 -3.30
N ARG A 80 -5.73 -5.61 -2.63
CA ARG A 80 -5.65 -5.58 -1.16
C ARG A 80 -5.71 -4.17 -0.61
N PHE A 81 -5.02 -3.23 -1.26
CA PHE A 81 -5.03 -1.82 -0.86
C PHE A 81 -6.37 -1.14 -1.17
N GLU A 82 -7.00 -1.46 -2.32
CA GLU A 82 -8.35 -1.00 -2.66
C GLU A 82 -9.38 -1.43 -1.62
N ILE A 83 -9.33 -2.70 -1.18
CA ILE A 83 -10.21 -3.23 -0.13
C ILE A 83 -9.92 -2.57 1.22
N HIS A 84 -8.64 -2.43 1.58
CA HIS A 84 -8.23 -1.88 2.87
C HIS A 84 -8.67 -0.42 3.05
N HIS A 85 -8.43 0.42 2.05
CA HIS A 85 -8.75 1.84 2.11
C HIS A 85 -10.17 2.18 1.59
N GLY A 86 -10.84 1.25 0.92
CA GLY A 86 -12.15 1.50 0.31
C GLY A 86 -12.11 2.52 -0.82
N VAL A 87 -10.99 2.62 -1.54
CA VAL A 87 -10.76 3.53 -2.66
C VAL A 87 -10.36 2.76 -3.90
N ARG A 88 -10.60 3.32 -5.08
CA ARG A 88 -10.17 2.74 -6.34
C ARG A 88 -8.81 3.29 -6.75
N ILE A 89 -7.88 2.39 -7.07
CA ILE A 89 -6.52 2.73 -7.51
C ILE A 89 -6.41 2.46 -9.02
N THR A 90 -6.07 3.47 -9.81
CA THR A 90 -5.89 3.32 -11.27
C THR A 90 -4.50 2.78 -11.61
N ASP A 91 -4.35 2.16 -12.78
CA ASP A 91 -3.03 1.69 -13.24
C ASP A 91 -2.02 2.85 -13.39
N ASN A 92 -2.49 4.01 -13.86
CA ASN A 92 -1.65 5.21 -13.95
C ASN A 92 -1.13 5.68 -12.58
N ALA A 93 -1.91 5.50 -11.51
CA ALA A 93 -1.47 5.82 -10.16
C ALA A 93 -0.34 4.86 -9.72
N LEU A 94 -0.42 3.57 -10.04
CA LEU A 94 0.64 2.60 -9.74
C LEU A 94 1.94 2.94 -10.47
N ILE A 95 1.85 3.29 -11.76
CA ILE A 95 2.99 3.73 -12.55
C ILE A 95 3.59 5.01 -11.95
N ALA A 96 2.75 5.96 -11.54
CA ALA A 96 3.21 7.19 -10.88
C ALA A 96 3.89 6.89 -9.54
N CYS A 97 3.34 6.01 -8.71
CA CYS A 97 3.96 5.62 -7.43
C CYS A 97 5.37 5.04 -7.65
N ALA A 98 5.54 4.14 -8.60
CA ALA A 98 6.86 3.55 -8.89
C ALA A 98 7.85 4.59 -9.44
N THR A 99 7.44 5.40 -10.42
CA THR A 99 8.34 6.36 -11.07
C THR A 99 8.68 7.57 -10.18
N LEU A 100 7.70 8.11 -9.46
CA LEU A 100 7.92 9.28 -8.60
C LEU A 100 8.67 8.90 -7.32
N SER A 101 8.40 7.75 -6.73
CA SER A 101 9.17 7.29 -5.58
C SER A 101 10.64 7.07 -5.94
N GLU A 102 10.94 6.47 -7.11
CA GLU A 102 12.32 6.30 -7.56
C GLU A 102 13.03 7.64 -7.82
N ARG A 103 12.31 8.60 -8.35
CA ARG A 103 12.88 9.91 -8.69
C ARG A 103 13.10 10.82 -7.48
N TYR A 104 12.20 10.78 -6.49
CA TYR A 104 12.17 11.78 -5.43
C TYR A 104 12.50 11.25 -4.04
N ILE A 105 12.43 9.92 -3.81
CA ILE A 105 12.74 9.30 -2.52
C ILE A 105 14.07 8.56 -2.66
N SER A 106 15.15 9.17 -2.16
CA SER A 106 16.51 8.66 -2.31
C SER A 106 17.01 7.84 -1.12
N ASP A 107 16.36 7.93 0.03
CA ASP A 107 16.76 7.30 1.30
C ASP A 107 16.11 5.93 1.53
N ARG A 108 15.28 5.47 0.59
CA ARG A 108 14.58 4.17 0.63
C ARG A 108 14.72 3.44 -0.70
N PHE A 109 14.47 2.15 -0.68
CA PHE A 109 14.59 1.26 -1.83
C PHE A 109 13.23 0.84 -2.40
N LEU A 110 13.19 0.52 -3.69
CA LEU A 110 12.08 -0.18 -4.30
C LEU A 110 12.04 -1.64 -3.80
N PRO A 111 10.86 -2.25 -3.65
CA PRO A 111 9.53 -1.72 -3.97
C PRO A 111 8.91 -0.91 -2.82
N ASP A 112 9.47 -0.93 -1.61
CA ASP A 112 8.86 -0.43 -0.38
C ASP A 112 8.46 1.05 -0.49
N LYS A 113 9.36 1.92 -0.98
CA LYS A 113 9.05 3.35 -1.15
C LYS A 113 7.87 3.63 -2.10
N ALA A 114 7.64 2.75 -3.08
CA ALA A 114 6.51 2.86 -3.99
C ALA A 114 5.21 2.33 -3.37
N ILE A 115 5.31 1.28 -2.55
CA ILE A 115 4.19 0.74 -1.76
C ILE A 115 3.75 1.77 -0.73
N ASP A 116 4.69 2.35 0.02
CA ASP A 116 4.41 3.40 1.01
C ASP A 116 3.70 4.60 0.37
N LEU A 117 4.18 5.04 -0.81
CA LEU A 117 3.56 6.16 -1.52
C LEU A 117 2.12 5.84 -1.98
N MET A 118 1.87 4.60 -2.43
CA MET A 118 0.54 4.14 -2.80
C MET A 118 -0.40 4.08 -1.58
N ASP A 119 0.10 3.56 -0.46
CA ASP A 119 -0.64 3.43 0.80
C ASP A 119 -1.04 4.81 1.35
N GLU A 120 -0.07 5.71 1.47
CA GLU A 120 -0.28 7.08 1.94
C GLU A 120 -1.27 7.86 1.07
N ALA A 121 -1.13 7.76 -0.26
CA ALA A 121 -2.03 8.41 -1.20
C ALA A 121 -3.48 7.86 -1.08
N ALA A 122 -3.64 6.55 -0.92
CA ALA A 122 -4.94 5.92 -0.74
C ALA A 122 -5.58 6.30 0.61
N ALA A 123 -4.80 6.33 1.69
CA ALA A 123 -5.24 6.77 3.02
C ALA A 123 -5.69 8.23 3.00
N ARG A 124 -4.94 9.11 2.32
CA ARG A 124 -5.28 10.51 2.19
C ARG A 124 -6.61 10.72 1.45
N ILE A 125 -6.79 10.06 0.30
CA ILE A 125 -8.05 10.12 -0.46
C ILE A 125 -9.21 9.62 0.40
N ARG A 126 -9.03 8.53 1.16
CA ARG A 126 -10.05 8.03 2.08
C ARG A 126 -10.43 9.06 3.12
N THR A 127 -9.43 9.71 3.73
CA THR A 127 -9.66 10.77 4.71
C THR A 127 -10.40 11.97 4.10
N GLU A 128 -10.06 12.36 2.86
CA GLU A 128 -10.75 13.43 2.14
C GLU A 128 -12.22 13.08 1.87
N ILE A 129 -12.52 11.83 1.47
CA ILE A 129 -13.88 11.34 1.28
C ILE A 129 -14.67 11.35 2.60
N ASP A 130 -14.09 10.86 3.68
CA ASP A 130 -14.73 10.79 4.99
C ASP A 130 -14.88 12.16 5.66
N SER A 131 -14.06 13.14 5.25
CA SER A 131 -14.09 14.52 5.74
C SER A 131 -15.02 15.44 4.96
N MET A 132 -15.82 14.90 4.01
CA MET A 132 -16.76 15.70 3.23
C MET A 132 -17.73 16.39 4.19
N PRO A 133 -17.89 17.73 4.10
CA PRO A 133 -18.83 18.45 4.95
C PRO A 133 -20.24 17.82 4.85
N ALA A 134 -20.93 17.73 5.98
CA ALA A 134 -22.27 17.15 6.04
C ALA A 134 -23.24 17.78 5.02
N GLU A 135 -23.05 19.08 4.72
CA GLU A 135 -23.80 19.82 3.72
C GLU A 135 -23.58 19.28 2.28
N LEU A 136 -22.34 18.92 1.92
CA LEU A 136 -22.04 18.33 0.61
C LEU A 136 -22.56 16.88 0.49
N ASP A 137 -22.52 16.11 1.58
CA ASP A 137 -23.11 14.76 1.60
C ASP A 137 -24.64 14.83 1.43
N GLU A 138 -25.29 15.80 2.07
CA GLU A 138 -26.73 16.03 1.94
C GLU A 138 -27.13 16.46 0.52
N ILE A 139 -26.38 17.37 -0.10
CA ILE A 139 -26.56 17.77 -1.50
C ILE A 139 -26.36 16.58 -2.44
N SER A 140 -25.31 15.79 -2.23
CA SER A 140 -25.01 14.61 -3.06
C SER A 140 -26.11 13.55 -3.00
N ARG A 141 -26.65 13.29 -1.80
CA ARG A 141 -27.80 12.37 -1.61
C ARG A 141 -29.05 12.89 -2.31
N LYS A 142 -29.29 14.19 -2.25
CA LYS A 142 -30.42 14.81 -2.90
C LYS A 142 -30.32 14.75 -4.43
N ILE A 143 -29.15 15.02 -4.98
CA ILE A 143 -28.84 14.83 -6.41
C ILE A 143 -29.14 13.39 -6.84
N MET A 144 -28.66 12.40 -6.11
CA MET A 144 -28.87 10.98 -6.42
C MET A 144 -30.36 10.62 -6.39
N GLN A 145 -31.12 11.11 -5.39
CA GLN A 145 -32.55 10.89 -5.29
C GLN A 145 -33.31 11.47 -6.48
N LEU A 146 -32.96 12.71 -6.87
CA LEU A 146 -33.60 13.38 -8.02
C LEU A 146 -33.23 12.73 -9.37
N GLU A 147 -32.03 12.18 -9.51
CA GLU A 147 -31.63 11.42 -10.70
C GLU A 147 -32.43 10.11 -10.84
N ILE A 148 -32.68 9.42 -9.72
CA ILE A 148 -33.53 8.22 -9.71
C ILE A 148 -34.98 8.59 -10.10
N GLU A 149 -35.52 9.67 -9.52
CA GLU A 149 -36.86 10.19 -9.85
C GLU A 149 -36.97 10.60 -11.34
N LYS A 150 -35.91 11.26 -11.86
CA LYS A 150 -35.82 11.61 -13.28
C LYS A 150 -35.86 10.38 -14.18
N GLN A 151 -35.14 9.33 -13.84
CA GLN A 151 -35.18 8.08 -14.62
C GLN A 151 -36.53 7.39 -14.57
N ALA A 152 -37.26 7.45 -13.45
CA ALA A 152 -38.57 6.88 -13.31
C ALA A 152 -39.61 7.66 -14.17
N LEU A 153 -39.62 8.99 -14.04
CA LEU A 153 -40.53 9.86 -14.79
C LEU A 153 -40.27 9.88 -16.30
N GLY A 154 -39.01 9.67 -16.73
CA GLY A 154 -38.65 9.57 -18.15
C GLY A 154 -39.28 8.39 -18.89
N ARG A 155 -39.84 7.42 -18.16
CA ARG A 155 -40.58 6.27 -18.74
C ARG A 155 -42.07 6.51 -18.87
N GLU A 156 -42.57 7.60 -18.30
CA GLU A 156 -43.98 7.97 -18.34
C GLU A 156 -44.20 9.03 -19.41
N SER A 157 -45.40 9.04 -20.07
CA SER A 157 -45.68 9.90 -21.20
C SER A 157 -46.79 10.93 -20.95
N ASP A 158 -47.35 10.96 -19.73
CA ASP A 158 -48.43 11.87 -19.37
C ASP A 158 -47.94 13.32 -19.14
N ASN A 159 -48.86 14.30 -19.23
CA ASN A 159 -48.51 15.70 -19.11
C ASN A 159 -48.06 16.12 -17.71
N ALA A 160 -48.53 15.44 -16.66
CA ALA A 160 -48.13 15.73 -15.30
C ALA A 160 -46.66 15.32 -15.07
N SER A 161 -46.27 14.14 -15.55
CA SER A 161 -44.89 13.63 -15.47
C SER A 161 -43.89 14.50 -16.26
N LYS A 162 -44.32 15.02 -17.44
CA LYS A 162 -43.48 15.96 -18.22
C LYS A 162 -43.24 17.29 -17.50
N SER A 163 -44.29 17.84 -16.85
CA SER A 163 -44.16 19.08 -16.08
C SER A 163 -43.25 18.90 -14.87
N ARG A 164 -43.39 17.77 -14.16
CA ARG A 164 -42.54 17.41 -13.03
C ARG A 164 -41.08 17.20 -13.46
N LEU A 165 -40.86 16.56 -14.60
CA LEU A 165 -39.52 16.30 -15.16
C LEU A 165 -38.78 17.60 -15.47
N ALA A 166 -39.47 18.61 -16.07
CA ALA A 166 -38.87 19.91 -16.33
C ALA A 166 -38.50 20.68 -15.05
N ALA A 167 -39.33 20.60 -13.99
CA ALA A 167 -39.02 21.18 -12.69
C ALA A 167 -37.80 20.50 -12.02
N LEU A 168 -37.74 19.19 -12.11
CA LEU A 168 -36.69 18.35 -11.55
C LEU A 168 -35.35 18.57 -12.24
N GLU A 169 -35.34 18.77 -13.55
CA GLU A 169 -34.10 19.12 -14.30
C GLU A 169 -33.53 20.47 -13.86
N LYS A 170 -34.37 21.44 -13.57
CA LYS A 170 -33.95 22.74 -13.06
C LYS A 170 -33.38 22.63 -11.65
N GLU A 171 -33.99 21.85 -10.77
CA GLU A 171 -33.53 21.61 -9.41
C GLU A 171 -32.19 20.86 -9.42
N LEU A 172 -32.02 19.85 -10.27
CA LEU A 172 -30.78 19.13 -10.49
C LEU A 172 -29.63 20.04 -10.95
N SER A 173 -29.91 20.97 -11.87
CA SER A 173 -28.89 21.92 -12.34
C SER A 173 -28.43 22.82 -11.20
N GLN A 174 -29.37 23.37 -10.39
CA GLN A 174 -29.02 24.22 -9.25
C GLN A 174 -28.17 23.49 -8.20
N LEU A 175 -28.54 22.27 -7.81
CA LEU A 175 -27.82 21.51 -6.83
C LEU A 175 -26.41 21.08 -7.33
N LYS A 176 -26.26 20.81 -8.64
CA LYS A 176 -24.95 20.53 -9.23
C LYS A 176 -24.06 21.79 -9.25
N ASP A 177 -24.62 22.95 -9.47
CA ASP A 177 -23.88 24.22 -9.41
C ASP A 177 -23.45 24.53 -7.96
N GLU A 178 -24.32 24.28 -6.97
CA GLU A 178 -23.99 24.42 -5.54
C GLU A 178 -22.91 23.42 -5.09
N SER A 179 -22.95 22.18 -5.60
CA SER A 179 -21.93 21.15 -5.29
C SER A 179 -20.56 21.48 -5.89
N ASN A 180 -20.47 22.31 -6.93
CA ASN A 180 -19.24 22.67 -7.61
C ASN A 180 -18.67 24.04 -7.16
N ALA A 181 -19.37 24.79 -6.32
CA ALA A 181 -18.96 26.10 -5.82
C ALA A 181 -18.17 26.01 -4.54
#